data_fabf9092e2c2ceae1069dc98234c34b1
#
_entry.id   fabf9092e2c2ceae1069dc98234c34b1
#
_cell.length_a   1.000
_cell.length_b   1.000
_cell.length_c   1.000
_cell.angle_alpha   90.00
_cell.angle_beta   90.00
_cell.angle_gamma   90.00
#
_symmetry.space_group_name_H-M   'P 1'
#
loop_
_entity.id
_entity.type
_entity.pdbx_description
1 polymer ?
#
loop_
_entity_poly.entity_id
_entity_poly.type
_entity_poly.pdbx_seq_one_letter_code
_entity_poly.pdbx_strand_id
1 'polypeptide(L)'
;MFRSYYKIPPVQTTEENCVSHIPSLVPVPGRDIFVQAWYQGGASPVDFSDSTNPVEIGFYDRGPIHTTLVLGGLWSTYWYNGETYGSEIFRGFDVWRLTPTAQMSQNEIDAAREVHVDRLNVQHQDEITWEPSYAVVRSFVDQLVRAEDIDAKTREKVNRFVDRAEHFSEGGQPDAASDQLRELAGQLEGDEFDMLRDALLDLANSSP
;
A
#
# COMPACT_ATOMS: atom_id res chain seq x y z
N MET A 1 -19.12 -0.24 -17.20
CA MET A 1 -20.23 -0.01 -16.22
C MET A 1 -19.71 0.96 -15.17
N PHE A 2 -20.48 2.00 -14.79
CA PHE A 2 -20.14 2.89 -13.68
C PHE A 2 -20.15 2.09 -12.37
N ARG A 3 -19.14 2.29 -11.50
CA ARG A 3 -19.02 1.64 -10.19
C ARG A 3 -19.32 2.62 -9.05
N SER A 4 -18.47 3.63 -8.90
CA SER A 4 -18.61 4.66 -7.89
C SER A 4 -17.81 5.92 -8.30
N TYR A 5 -17.77 6.90 -7.43
CA TYR A 5 -16.82 8.00 -7.50
C TYR A 5 -16.28 8.29 -6.10
N TYR A 6 -15.06 8.82 -6.08
CA TYR A 6 -14.44 9.28 -4.85
C TYR A 6 -14.29 10.80 -4.87
N LYS A 7 -14.47 11.42 -3.71
CA LYS A 7 -14.15 12.83 -3.43
C LYS A 7 -13.47 12.89 -2.08
N ILE A 8 -12.54 13.84 -1.92
CA ILE A 8 -11.89 14.06 -0.62
C ILE A 8 -12.94 14.37 0.45
N PRO A 9 -12.86 13.74 1.64
CA PRO A 9 -13.85 13.89 2.69
C PRO A 9 -13.94 15.29 3.29
N PRO A 10 -12.82 16.06 3.47
CA PRO A 10 -12.88 17.39 4.08
C PRO A 10 -13.71 18.37 3.25
N VAL A 11 -14.48 19.21 3.96
CA VAL A 11 -15.18 20.31 3.32
C VAL A 11 -14.19 21.37 2.87
N GLN A 12 -14.25 21.71 1.60
CA GLN A 12 -13.38 22.71 0.99
C GLN A 12 -14.05 24.08 0.97
N THR A 13 -13.24 25.13 1.05
CA THR A 13 -13.74 26.51 0.99
C THR A 13 -13.87 26.98 -0.47
N THR A 14 -14.54 28.11 -0.69
CA THR A 14 -14.66 28.70 -2.03
C THR A 14 -13.37 29.31 -2.55
N GLU A 15 -12.38 29.49 -1.69
CA GLU A 15 -11.04 29.99 -2.00
C GLU A 15 -10.10 28.89 -2.50
N GLU A 16 -10.49 27.63 -2.35
CA GLU A 16 -9.65 26.48 -2.69
C GLU A 16 -10.08 25.83 -4.00
N ASN A 17 -9.11 25.61 -4.89
CA ASN A 17 -9.26 24.71 -6.02
C ASN A 17 -8.87 23.30 -5.57
N CYS A 18 -9.84 22.39 -5.46
CA CYS A 18 -9.63 21.02 -4.99
C CYS A 18 -10.06 19.99 -6.04
N VAL A 19 -9.76 20.25 -7.28
CA VAL A 19 -10.02 19.33 -8.37
C VAL A 19 -9.00 18.18 -8.34
N SER A 20 -9.47 16.96 -8.58
CA SER A 20 -8.63 15.78 -8.77
C SER A 20 -7.65 16.00 -9.95
N HIS A 21 -6.38 15.70 -9.73
CA HIS A 21 -5.33 15.82 -10.72
C HIS A 21 -4.47 14.55 -10.78
N ILE A 22 -3.22 14.61 -11.18
CA ILE A 22 -2.41 13.44 -11.53
C ILE A 22 -2.11 12.55 -10.30
N PRO A 23 -2.55 11.28 -10.30
CA PRO A 23 -2.22 10.28 -9.28
C PRO A 23 -1.03 9.42 -9.66
N SER A 24 -0.58 8.60 -8.72
CA SER A 24 0.36 7.51 -8.93
C SER A 24 -0.03 6.29 -8.08
N LEU A 25 0.18 5.08 -8.60
CA LEU A 25 -0.06 3.85 -7.85
C LEU A 25 0.95 3.70 -6.71
N VAL A 26 0.48 3.15 -5.59
CA VAL A 26 1.31 2.68 -4.47
C VAL A 26 1.30 1.16 -4.52
N PRO A 27 2.45 0.50 -4.68
CA PRO A 27 2.51 -0.93 -4.97
C PRO A 27 2.35 -1.79 -3.70
N VAL A 28 1.17 -1.78 -3.10
CA VAL A 28 0.83 -2.67 -1.99
C VAL A 28 0.36 -4.02 -2.54
N PRO A 29 0.94 -5.16 -2.14
CA PRO A 29 0.51 -6.47 -2.64
C PRO A 29 -0.98 -6.71 -2.38
N GLY A 30 -1.70 -7.18 -3.41
CA GLY A 30 -3.13 -7.53 -3.30
C GLY A 30 -4.10 -6.36 -3.18
N ARG A 31 -3.63 -5.09 -3.30
CA ARG A 31 -4.48 -3.90 -3.19
C ARG A 31 -4.28 -2.93 -4.33
N ASP A 32 -5.37 -2.31 -4.74
CA ASP A 32 -5.37 -1.22 -5.70
C ASP A 32 -5.36 0.12 -4.96
N ILE A 33 -4.19 0.68 -4.74
CA ILE A 33 -4.00 1.94 -4.02
C ILE A 33 -3.35 2.97 -4.94
N PHE A 34 -3.86 4.19 -4.92
CA PHE A 34 -3.18 5.32 -5.55
C PHE A 34 -3.07 6.51 -4.58
N VAL A 35 -2.06 7.32 -4.74
CA VAL A 35 -1.98 8.63 -4.11
C VAL A 35 -2.43 9.69 -5.12
N GLN A 36 -3.46 10.47 -4.75
CA GLN A 36 -4.14 11.44 -5.60
C GLN A 36 -3.76 12.87 -5.22
N ALA A 37 -3.38 13.67 -6.20
CA ALA A 37 -3.24 15.11 -6.03
C ALA A 37 -4.60 15.82 -6.19
N TRP A 38 -4.87 16.82 -5.36
CA TRP A 38 -6.12 17.59 -5.31
C TRP A 38 -5.89 19.11 -5.36
N TYR A 39 -4.85 19.57 -5.98
CA TYR A 39 -4.44 20.97 -5.93
C TYR A 39 -4.34 21.48 -4.49
N GLN A 40 -5.13 22.49 -4.08
CA GLN A 40 -5.12 23.03 -2.72
C GLN A 40 -5.75 22.09 -1.69
N GLY A 41 -6.50 21.08 -2.11
CA GLY A 41 -6.96 19.98 -1.25
C GLY A 41 -5.86 18.97 -0.90
N GLY A 42 -4.62 19.20 -1.32
CA GLY A 42 -3.48 18.42 -0.91
C GLY A 42 -3.32 17.09 -1.64
N ALA A 43 -2.97 16.05 -0.91
CA ALA A 43 -2.84 14.68 -1.42
C ALA A 43 -3.60 13.70 -0.52
N SER A 44 -4.24 12.70 -1.13
CA SER A 44 -4.84 11.59 -0.40
C SER A 44 -4.48 10.25 -1.03
N PRO A 45 -3.85 9.32 -0.28
CA PRO A 45 -3.82 7.91 -0.63
C PRO A 45 -5.21 7.31 -0.48
N VAL A 46 -5.66 6.60 -1.51
CA VAL A 46 -7.00 6.02 -1.63
C VAL A 46 -6.89 4.56 -2.01
N ASP A 47 -7.57 3.70 -1.28
CA ASP A 47 -7.80 2.31 -1.63
C ASP A 47 -9.08 2.21 -2.47
N PHE A 48 -8.97 1.65 -3.67
CA PHE A 48 -10.09 1.36 -4.56
C PHE A 48 -10.15 -0.12 -4.97
N SER A 49 -9.54 -1.02 -4.19
CA SER A 49 -9.63 -2.47 -4.37
C SER A 49 -11.10 -2.92 -4.45
N ASP A 50 -11.96 -2.38 -3.57
CA ASP A 50 -13.40 -2.37 -3.82
C ASP A 50 -13.79 -1.10 -4.60
N SER A 51 -13.85 -1.22 -5.92
CA SER A 51 -14.21 -0.10 -6.81
C SER A 51 -15.63 0.45 -6.60
N THR A 52 -16.45 -0.18 -5.77
CA THR A 52 -17.79 0.32 -5.38
C THR A 52 -17.74 1.19 -4.12
N ASN A 53 -16.70 1.05 -3.31
CA ASN A 53 -16.53 1.75 -2.04
C ASN A 53 -15.08 2.19 -1.79
N PRO A 54 -14.53 3.15 -2.56
CA PRO A 54 -13.18 3.65 -2.33
C PRO A 54 -13.02 4.27 -0.95
N VAL A 55 -11.89 4.02 -0.28
CA VAL A 55 -11.62 4.45 1.09
C VAL A 55 -10.37 5.29 1.15
N GLU A 56 -10.43 6.46 1.82
CA GLU A 56 -9.25 7.27 2.12
C GLU A 56 -8.38 6.58 3.18
N ILE A 57 -7.11 6.40 2.87
CA ILE A 57 -6.13 5.80 3.79
C ILE A 57 -5.52 6.87 4.72
N GLY A 58 -5.31 8.06 4.18
CA GLY A 58 -4.71 9.19 4.87
C GLY A 58 -4.77 10.44 4.00
N PHE A 59 -4.24 11.54 4.51
CA PHE A 59 -4.20 12.80 3.77
C PHE A 59 -3.01 13.66 4.16
N TYR A 60 -2.68 14.58 3.26
CA TYR A 60 -1.77 15.69 3.50
C TYR A 60 -2.37 16.94 2.89
N ASP A 61 -2.65 17.95 3.71
CA ASP A 61 -3.25 19.21 3.30
C ASP A 61 -2.61 20.38 4.08
N ARG A 62 -2.31 21.46 3.38
CA ARG A 62 -1.76 22.69 3.96
C ARG A 62 -2.75 23.85 3.94
N GLY A 63 -3.98 23.58 3.53
CA GLY A 63 -5.03 24.59 3.39
C GLY A 63 -4.80 25.58 2.26
N PRO A 64 -5.67 26.60 2.18
CA PRO A 64 -5.68 27.56 1.07
C PRO A 64 -4.37 28.33 0.94
N ILE A 65 -4.02 28.67 -0.28
CA ILE A 65 -2.81 29.46 -0.62
C ILE A 65 -3.09 30.95 -0.47
N HIS A 66 -4.30 31.37 -0.75
CA HIS A 66 -4.71 32.76 -0.78
C HIS A 66 -6.14 32.94 -0.23
N THR A 67 -6.53 34.18 0.07
CA THR A 67 -7.88 34.55 0.53
C THR A 67 -8.90 34.67 -0.59
N THR A 68 -8.49 34.45 -1.83
CA THR A 68 -9.35 34.39 -3.01
C THR A 68 -8.94 33.17 -3.85
N LEU A 69 -9.87 32.64 -4.63
CA LEU A 69 -9.60 31.49 -5.48
C LEU A 69 -8.43 31.76 -6.45
N VAL A 70 -7.38 30.96 -6.33
CA VAL A 70 -6.23 30.96 -7.23
C VAL A 70 -5.92 29.53 -7.67
N LEU A 71 -5.32 29.39 -8.85
CA LEU A 71 -4.80 28.11 -9.29
C LEU A 71 -3.51 27.81 -8.51
N GLY A 72 -3.50 26.79 -7.68
CA GLY A 72 -2.35 26.42 -6.86
C GLY A 72 -2.55 25.09 -6.17
N GLY A 73 -1.57 24.67 -5.37
CA GLY A 73 -1.58 23.40 -4.69
C GLY A 73 -0.90 22.29 -5.50
N LEU A 74 -1.13 21.05 -5.14
CA LEU A 74 -0.47 19.90 -5.72
C LEU A 74 -0.94 19.61 -7.15
N TRP A 75 -0.02 19.75 -8.10
CA TRP A 75 -0.23 19.42 -9.52
C TRP A 75 -0.21 17.91 -9.74
N SER A 76 0.74 17.20 -9.10
CA SER A 76 0.94 15.77 -9.28
C SER A 76 1.54 15.13 -8.05
N THR A 77 1.29 13.84 -7.89
CA THR A 77 1.91 12.99 -6.89
C THR A 77 2.46 11.74 -7.56
N TYR A 78 3.65 11.30 -7.14
CA TYR A 78 4.32 10.14 -7.68
C TYR A 78 4.89 9.29 -6.55
N TRP A 79 4.53 8.00 -6.52
CA TRP A 79 5.24 7.01 -5.72
C TRP A 79 6.50 6.59 -6.47
N TYR A 80 7.63 6.62 -5.80
CA TYR A 80 8.89 6.17 -6.36
C TYR A 80 9.81 5.65 -5.25
N ASN A 81 10.13 4.35 -5.32
CA ASN A 81 11.06 3.67 -4.41
C ASN A 81 10.82 3.98 -2.93
N GLY A 82 9.57 3.86 -2.48
CA GLY A 82 9.19 3.97 -1.07
C GLY A 82 8.80 5.36 -0.58
N GLU A 83 8.91 6.39 -1.43
CA GLU A 83 8.55 7.76 -1.11
C GLU A 83 7.47 8.28 -2.06
N THR A 84 6.68 9.22 -1.60
CA THR A 84 5.74 9.97 -2.44
C THR A 84 6.30 11.36 -2.70
N TYR A 85 6.35 11.74 -3.96
CA TYR A 85 6.86 13.04 -4.44
C TYR A 85 5.70 13.87 -4.96
N GLY A 86 5.59 15.11 -4.49
CA GLY A 86 4.55 16.04 -4.91
C GLY A 86 5.11 17.30 -5.52
N SER A 87 4.56 17.69 -6.68
CA SER A 87 4.85 18.98 -7.31
C SER A 87 3.76 19.97 -6.93
N GLU A 88 4.12 21.01 -6.21
CA GLU A 88 3.20 22.04 -5.73
C GLU A 88 3.48 23.38 -6.42
N ILE A 89 2.45 23.98 -7.03
CA ILE A 89 2.57 25.10 -7.96
C ILE A 89 3.20 26.34 -7.29
N PHE A 90 2.85 26.64 -6.05
CA PHE A 90 3.32 27.84 -5.35
C PHE A 90 4.34 27.59 -4.26
N ARG A 91 4.36 26.38 -3.68
CA ARG A 91 5.14 26.04 -2.50
C ARG A 91 6.33 25.14 -2.80
N GLY A 92 6.50 24.74 -4.09
CA GLY A 92 7.65 24.02 -4.60
C GLY A 92 7.44 22.51 -4.65
N PHE A 93 8.31 21.73 -4.01
CA PHE A 93 8.37 20.28 -4.14
C PHE A 93 8.35 19.64 -2.76
N ASP A 94 7.46 18.67 -2.59
CA ASP A 94 7.29 17.94 -1.34
C ASP A 94 7.71 16.48 -1.49
N VAL A 95 8.20 15.89 -0.40
CA VAL A 95 8.48 14.46 -0.28
C VAL A 95 7.82 13.96 1.00
N TRP A 96 7.01 12.91 0.88
CA TRP A 96 6.30 12.32 2.01
C TRP A 96 6.61 10.82 2.13
N ARG A 97 6.44 10.36 3.36
CA ARG A 97 6.34 8.94 3.67
C ARG A 97 4.94 8.60 4.12
N LEU A 98 4.42 7.47 3.65
CA LEU A 98 3.24 6.89 4.26
C LEU A 98 3.55 6.45 5.69
N THR A 99 2.60 6.64 6.58
CA THR A 99 2.64 6.17 7.96
C THR A 99 1.45 5.24 8.20
N PRO A 100 1.57 4.27 9.12
CA PRO A 100 0.48 3.36 9.42
C PRO A 100 -0.79 4.08 9.85
N THR A 101 -1.93 3.57 9.37
CA THR A 101 -3.27 4.00 9.76
C THR A 101 -4.14 2.77 10.03
N ALA A 102 -5.40 2.97 10.40
CA ALA A 102 -6.35 1.86 10.51
C ALA A 102 -6.56 1.12 9.16
N GLN A 103 -6.32 1.81 8.04
CA GLN A 103 -6.55 1.31 6.68
C GLN A 103 -5.29 0.81 5.97
N MET A 104 -4.11 0.99 6.57
CA MET A 104 -2.83 0.57 6.01
C MET A 104 -1.84 0.26 7.12
N SER A 105 -1.34 -0.96 7.18
CA SER A 105 -0.37 -1.39 8.17
C SER A 105 1.07 -0.99 7.82
N GLN A 106 1.98 -1.12 8.80
CA GLN A 106 3.42 -0.94 8.53
C GLN A 106 3.94 -2.02 7.58
N ASN A 107 3.48 -3.28 7.71
CA ASN A 107 3.92 -4.36 6.83
C ASN A 107 3.50 -4.12 5.36
N GLU A 108 2.33 -3.54 5.12
CA GLU A 108 1.89 -3.15 3.77
C GLU A 108 2.77 -2.03 3.20
N ILE A 109 3.15 -1.05 4.02
CA ILE A 109 4.07 0.03 3.63
C ILE A 109 5.46 -0.54 3.32
N ASP A 110 5.96 -1.46 4.12
CA ASP A 110 7.28 -2.08 3.95
C ASP A 110 7.31 -2.94 2.69
N ALA A 111 6.26 -3.74 2.42
CA ALA A 111 6.13 -4.49 1.18
C ALA A 111 6.09 -3.57 -0.06
N ALA A 112 5.37 -2.45 0.02
CA ALA A 112 5.35 -1.46 -1.07
C ALA A 112 6.73 -0.83 -1.30
N ARG A 113 7.56 -0.68 -0.26
CA ARG A 113 8.91 -0.12 -0.34
C ARG A 113 9.92 -1.06 -0.98
N GLU A 114 9.66 -2.36 -1.00
CA GLU A 114 10.54 -3.34 -1.64
C GLU A 114 10.46 -3.27 -3.17
N VAL A 115 9.40 -2.68 -3.73
CA VAL A 115 9.29 -2.46 -5.17
C VAL A 115 10.21 -1.31 -5.60
N HIS A 116 11.27 -1.65 -6.30
CA HIS A 116 12.26 -0.70 -6.81
C HIS A 116 12.27 -0.67 -8.33
N VAL A 117 12.30 0.53 -8.87
CA VAL A 117 12.47 0.77 -10.31
C VAL A 117 13.62 1.75 -10.52
N ASP A 118 14.47 1.49 -11.50
CA ASP A 118 15.61 2.36 -11.84
C ASP A 118 15.13 3.69 -12.44
N ARG A 119 14.02 3.64 -13.16
CA ARG A 119 13.42 4.79 -13.82
C ARG A 119 11.90 4.69 -13.78
N LEU A 120 11.27 5.67 -13.15
CA LEU A 120 9.81 5.81 -13.22
C LEU A 120 9.41 6.48 -14.53
N ASN A 121 8.57 5.81 -15.31
CA ASN A 121 7.83 6.38 -16.40
C ASN A 121 6.34 6.05 -16.23
N VAL A 122 5.58 7.00 -15.72
CA VAL A 122 4.15 6.83 -15.42
C VAL A 122 3.28 6.51 -16.64
N GLN A 123 3.81 6.67 -17.86
CA GLN A 123 3.09 6.35 -19.08
C GLN A 123 3.29 4.90 -19.54
N HIS A 124 4.31 4.20 -19.06
CA HIS A 124 4.56 2.82 -19.46
C HIS A 124 3.60 1.84 -18.78
N GLN A 125 3.19 2.12 -17.57
CA GLN A 125 2.31 1.23 -16.79
C GLN A 125 2.85 -0.21 -16.74
N ASP A 126 4.12 -0.33 -16.37
CA ASP A 126 4.77 -1.63 -16.20
C ASP A 126 3.99 -2.44 -15.15
N GLU A 127 3.90 -3.75 -15.37
CA GLU A 127 3.32 -4.65 -14.39
C GLU A 127 4.16 -4.63 -13.11
N ILE A 128 3.52 -4.33 -11.99
CA ILE A 128 4.19 -4.34 -10.69
C ILE A 128 4.27 -5.78 -10.20
N THR A 129 5.47 -6.21 -9.84
CA THR A 129 5.74 -7.50 -9.21
C THR A 129 6.47 -7.29 -7.89
N TRP A 130 6.27 -8.20 -6.96
CA TRP A 130 6.96 -8.20 -5.67
C TRP A 130 7.89 -9.40 -5.58
N GLU A 131 9.13 -9.13 -5.21
CA GLU A 131 10.03 -10.23 -4.82
C GLU A 131 9.49 -10.90 -3.55
N PRO A 132 9.57 -12.23 -3.45
CA PRO A 132 9.12 -12.94 -2.26
C PRO A 132 9.84 -12.46 -0.99
N SER A 133 9.08 -12.00 0.00
CA SER A 133 9.64 -11.47 1.24
C SER A 133 8.71 -11.68 2.45
N TYR A 134 9.27 -11.57 3.64
CA TYR A 134 8.48 -11.58 4.88
C TYR A 134 7.54 -10.38 4.98
N ALA A 135 7.91 -9.23 4.43
CA ALA A 135 7.03 -8.05 4.39
C ALA A 135 5.79 -8.31 3.53
N VAL A 136 5.93 -8.94 2.37
CA VAL A 136 4.81 -9.35 1.51
C VAL A 136 3.90 -10.33 2.24
N VAL A 137 4.43 -11.37 2.86
CA VAL A 137 3.65 -12.34 3.64
C VAL A 137 2.88 -11.65 4.78
N ARG A 138 3.55 -10.79 5.57
CA ARG A 138 2.93 -10.09 6.69
C ARG A 138 1.87 -9.08 6.22
N SER A 139 2.04 -8.48 5.03
CA SER A 139 1.05 -7.57 4.47
C SER A 139 -0.28 -8.29 4.21
N PHE A 140 -0.26 -9.52 3.69
CA PHE A 140 -1.48 -10.34 3.50
C PHE A 140 -2.11 -10.76 4.83
N VAL A 141 -1.32 -11.08 5.85
CA VAL A 141 -1.86 -11.36 7.20
C VAL A 141 -2.61 -10.15 7.75
N ASP A 142 -2.04 -8.95 7.62
CA ASP A 142 -2.68 -7.72 8.10
C ASP A 142 -3.96 -7.39 7.32
N GLN A 143 -4.01 -7.71 6.03
CA GLN A 143 -5.21 -7.56 5.21
C GLN A 143 -6.33 -8.50 5.67
N LEU A 144 -6.02 -9.77 5.92
CA LEU A 144 -6.97 -10.74 6.45
C LEU A 144 -7.52 -10.34 7.83
N VAL A 145 -6.66 -9.77 8.69
CA VAL A 145 -7.09 -9.25 10.00
C VAL A 145 -8.04 -8.06 9.84
N ARG A 146 -7.72 -7.13 8.93
CA ARG A 146 -8.54 -5.94 8.67
C ARG A 146 -9.89 -6.29 8.04
N ALA A 147 -9.92 -7.31 7.18
CA ALA A 147 -11.14 -7.84 6.57
C ALA A 147 -12.01 -8.67 7.54
N GLU A 148 -11.50 -8.94 8.75
CA GLU A 148 -12.12 -9.84 9.73
C GLU A 148 -12.26 -11.30 9.23
N ASP A 149 -11.46 -11.69 8.23
CA ASP A 149 -11.46 -13.04 7.65
C ASP A 149 -10.75 -14.05 8.56
N ILE A 150 -9.91 -13.59 9.50
CA ILE A 150 -9.24 -14.44 10.49
C ILE A 150 -9.45 -13.92 11.91
N ASP A 151 -9.61 -14.87 12.84
CA ASP A 151 -9.68 -14.56 14.26
C ASP A 151 -8.28 -14.33 14.91
N ALA A 152 -8.28 -13.83 16.14
CA ALA A 152 -7.04 -13.55 16.87
C ALA A 152 -6.17 -14.80 17.07
N LYS A 153 -6.78 -15.99 17.22
CA LYS A 153 -6.06 -17.26 17.41
C LYS A 153 -5.36 -17.70 16.13
N THR A 154 -6.05 -17.58 15.00
CA THR A 154 -5.49 -17.86 13.67
C THR A 154 -4.36 -16.90 13.35
N ARG A 155 -4.56 -15.60 13.57
CA ARG A 155 -3.51 -14.58 13.44
C ARG A 155 -2.26 -14.92 14.27
N GLU A 156 -2.43 -15.26 15.55
CA GLU A 156 -1.32 -15.60 16.43
C GLU A 156 -0.59 -16.86 15.95
N LYS A 157 -1.33 -17.86 15.47
CA LYS A 157 -0.74 -19.08 14.88
C LYS A 157 0.11 -18.71 13.66
N VAL A 158 -0.45 -17.98 12.70
CA VAL A 158 0.24 -17.59 11.47
C VAL A 158 1.52 -16.81 11.80
N ASN A 159 1.41 -15.79 12.64
CA ASN A 159 2.56 -14.98 13.04
C ASN A 159 3.68 -15.82 13.66
N ARG A 160 3.37 -16.77 14.53
CA ARG A 160 4.40 -17.65 15.13
C ARG A 160 5.16 -18.49 14.10
N PHE A 161 4.48 -18.97 13.05
CA PHE A 161 5.15 -19.72 11.97
C PHE A 161 6.04 -18.80 11.14
N VAL A 162 5.55 -17.62 10.78
CA VAL A 162 6.28 -16.62 10.00
C VAL A 162 7.51 -16.12 10.78
N ASP A 163 7.34 -15.78 12.06
CA ASP A 163 8.45 -15.33 12.94
C ASP A 163 9.53 -16.41 13.09
N ARG A 164 9.11 -17.69 13.20
CA ARG A 164 10.06 -18.80 13.29
C ARG A 164 10.80 -19.00 11.97
N ALA A 165 10.09 -18.94 10.85
CA ALA A 165 10.74 -19.06 9.53
C ALA A 165 11.76 -17.94 9.30
N GLU A 166 11.41 -16.70 9.62
CA GLU A 166 12.31 -15.55 9.52
C GLU A 166 13.55 -15.74 10.41
N HIS A 167 13.36 -16.17 11.66
CA HIS A 167 14.47 -16.49 12.55
C HIS A 167 15.40 -17.58 12.01
N PHE A 168 14.87 -18.64 11.40
CA PHE A 168 15.68 -19.67 10.75
C PHE A 168 16.46 -19.10 9.55
N SER A 169 15.83 -18.28 8.73
CA SER A 169 16.44 -17.61 7.58
C SER A 169 17.61 -16.73 8.04
N GLU A 170 17.39 -15.87 9.03
CA GLU A 170 18.43 -15.01 9.64
C GLU A 170 19.57 -15.82 10.27
N GLY A 171 19.25 -16.99 10.82
CA GLY A 171 20.20 -17.92 11.40
C GLY A 171 20.96 -18.77 10.39
N GLY A 172 20.81 -18.53 9.08
CA GLY A 172 21.47 -19.28 8.00
C GLY A 172 20.94 -20.72 7.84
N GLN A 173 19.69 -20.96 8.13
CA GLN A 173 18.99 -22.24 8.01
C GLN A 173 17.81 -22.15 7.02
N PRO A 174 18.09 -21.88 5.72
CA PRO A 174 17.03 -21.62 4.73
C PRO A 174 16.09 -22.81 4.52
N ASP A 175 16.62 -24.03 4.57
CA ASP A 175 15.75 -25.24 4.45
C ASP A 175 14.72 -25.30 5.57
N ALA A 176 15.14 -25.04 6.81
CA ALA A 176 14.22 -25.05 7.96
C ALA A 176 13.19 -23.90 7.88
N ALA A 177 13.59 -22.74 7.36
CA ALA A 177 12.67 -21.63 7.08
C ALA A 177 11.63 -22.04 6.03
N SER A 178 12.07 -22.61 4.91
CA SER A 178 11.20 -23.08 3.83
C SER A 178 10.22 -24.14 4.30
N ASP A 179 10.66 -25.08 5.13
CA ASP A 179 9.80 -26.15 5.68
C ASP A 179 8.70 -25.55 6.57
N GLN A 180 9.01 -24.54 7.41
CA GLN A 180 8.01 -23.85 8.22
C GLN A 180 6.97 -23.13 7.38
N LEU A 181 7.38 -22.45 6.31
CA LEU A 181 6.48 -21.73 5.40
C LEU A 181 5.56 -22.70 4.65
N ARG A 182 6.09 -23.81 4.13
CA ARG A 182 5.31 -24.86 3.46
C ARG A 182 4.35 -25.57 4.42
N GLU A 183 4.78 -25.85 5.65
CA GLU A 183 3.91 -26.42 6.67
C GLU A 183 2.74 -25.49 6.97
N LEU A 184 2.99 -24.19 7.14
CA LEU A 184 1.93 -23.21 7.37
C LEU A 184 0.97 -23.14 6.18
N ALA A 185 1.49 -23.02 4.95
CA ALA A 185 0.67 -22.98 3.74
C ALA A 185 -0.27 -24.18 3.62
N GLY A 186 0.23 -25.39 3.96
CA GLY A 186 -0.56 -26.62 3.97
C GLY A 186 -1.63 -26.70 5.07
N GLN A 187 -1.60 -25.83 6.07
CA GLN A 187 -2.56 -25.77 7.18
C GLN A 187 -3.65 -24.69 6.99
N LEU A 188 -3.51 -23.83 5.96
CA LEU A 188 -4.48 -22.78 5.64
C LEU A 188 -5.48 -23.32 4.61
N GLU A 189 -6.74 -23.41 5.02
CA GLU A 189 -7.85 -23.89 4.18
C GLU A 189 -8.85 -22.74 3.97
N GLY A 190 -9.41 -22.62 2.76
CA GLY A 190 -10.36 -21.59 2.36
C GLY A 190 -9.77 -20.64 1.32
N ASP A 191 -10.65 -20.07 0.47
CA ASP A 191 -10.28 -19.19 -0.64
C ASP A 191 -9.72 -17.84 -0.12
N GLU A 192 -10.11 -17.42 1.08
CA GLU A 192 -9.61 -16.23 1.75
C GLU A 192 -8.08 -16.25 1.97
N PHE A 193 -7.49 -17.44 2.05
CA PHE A 193 -6.06 -17.62 2.24
C PHE A 193 -5.25 -17.74 0.94
N ASP A 194 -5.87 -17.68 -0.24
CA ASP A 194 -5.18 -17.96 -1.51
C ASP A 194 -3.93 -17.08 -1.68
N MET A 195 -4.06 -15.77 -1.55
CA MET A 195 -2.93 -14.84 -1.70
C MET A 195 -1.85 -15.06 -0.63
N LEU A 196 -2.24 -15.35 0.60
CA LEU A 196 -1.28 -15.65 1.66
C LEU A 196 -0.56 -16.97 1.42
N ARG A 197 -1.27 -18.02 0.97
CA ARG A 197 -0.66 -19.30 0.62
C ARG A 197 0.36 -19.17 -0.50
N ASP A 198 -0.01 -18.44 -1.56
CA ASP A 198 0.88 -18.21 -2.70
C ASP A 198 2.14 -17.46 -2.24
N ALA A 199 2.00 -16.38 -1.46
CA ALA A 199 3.14 -15.63 -0.93
C ALA A 199 4.06 -16.49 -0.02
N LEU A 200 3.49 -17.37 0.81
CA LEU A 200 4.24 -18.31 1.65
C LEU A 200 5.04 -19.31 0.81
N LEU A 201 4.42 -19.87 -0.24
CA LEU A 201 5.07 -20.82 -1.13
C LEU A 201 6.14 -20.16 -2.01
N ASP A 202 5.88 -18.96 -2.50
CA ASP A 202 6.86 -18.19 -3.27
C ASP A 202 8.09 -17.88 -2.41
N LEU A 203 7.89 -17.41 -1.18
CA LEU A 203 8.98 -17.16 -0.23
C LEU A 203 9.74 -18.44 0.12
N ALA A 204 9.05 -19.55 0.33
CA ALA A 204 9.68 -20.85 0.59
C ALA A 204 10.49 -21.39 -0.59
N ASN A 205 10.15 -20.99 -1.81
CA ASN A 205 10.84 -21.41 -3.03
C ASN A 205 11.96 -20.44 -3.47
N SER A 206 11.97 -19.22 -2.96
CA SER A 206 12.98 -18.20 -3.27
C SER A 206 14.25 -18.33 -2.42
N SER A 207 14.16 -19.05 -1.29
CA SER A 207 15.33 -19.28 -0.42
C SER A 207 16.36 -20.17 -1.15
N PRO A 208 17.60 -19.71 -1.29
CA PRO A 208 18.67 -20.44 -1.99
C PRO A 208 19.13 -21.68 -1.23
#